data_59a1b3c8602be93cf79ffba38aab888f
#
_entry.id   59a1b3c8602be93cf79ffba38aab888f
#
_cell.length_a   1.000
_cell.length_b   1.000
_cell.length_c   1.000
_cell.angle_alpha   90.00
_cell.angle_beta   90.00
_cell.angle_gamma   90.00
#
_symmetry.space_group_name_H-M   'P 1'
#
loop_
_entity.id
_entity.type
_entity.pdbx_description
1 polymer ?
#
loop_
_entity_poly.entity_id
_entity_poly.type
_entity_poly.pdbx_seq_one_letter_code
_entity_poly.pdbx_strand_id
1 'polypeptide(L)'
;MMSNNLYLCDPVKNTFCPKTNCHNPCYHTLDPEFAWDPILRVRLDEEAYLPQRAHETDAGLDLRTPVDAYVRAGGSTVIDTGVHIQLPPGTVGMLKSKSGLNTKDGIVSEGVIDEGYTGTILVKLYNHGTEAKQFTRGDKITQLVVLPVLYVKVEQAEEIQGGDRGDDGFGSTGR
;
A
#
# COMPACT_ATOMS: atom_id res chain seq x y z
N MET A 1 45.67 6.60 4.27
CA MET A 1 44.74 5.77 3.49
C MET A 1 43.84 5.03 4.48
N MET A 2 42.68 5.56 4.80
CA MET A 2 41.70 4.91 5.71
C MET A 2 40.70 4.17 4.84
N SER A 3 40.68 2.84 4.94
CA SER A 3 39.72 2.00 4.24
C SER A 3 38.34 2.17 4.88
N ASN A 4 37.41 2.79 4.15
CA ASN A 4 36.00 2.83 4.50
C ASN A 4 35.38 1.46 4.26
N ASN A 5 35.41 0.57 5.26
CA ASN A 5 34.59 -0.63 5.27
C ASN A 5 33.17 -0.23 5.62
N LEU A 6 32.31 -0.06 4.61
CA LEU A 6 30.86 0.02 4.75
C LEU A 6 30.33 -1.38 5.05
N TYR A 7 29.82 -1.58 6.26
CA TYR A 7 29.14 -2.82 6.63
C TYR A 7 27.70 -2.79 6.08
N LEU A 8 27.42 -3.72 5.18
CA LEU A 8 26.09 -3.97 4.64
C LEU A 8 25.24 -4.67 5.71
N CYS A 9 24.08 -4.10 6.03
CA CYS A 9 23.05 -4.81 6.80
C CYS A 9 22.29 -5.73 5.84
N ASP A 10 22.35 -7.04 6.08
CA ASP A 10 21.56 -8.03 5.34
C ASP A 10 20.10 -7.96 5.87
N PRO A 11 19.13 -7.51 5.06
CA PRO A 11 17.74 -7.39 5.50
C PRO A 11 17.09 -8.76 5.77
N VAL A 12 17.66 -9.85 5.29
CA VAL A 12 17.13 -11.21 5.48
C VAL A 12 17.55 -11.81 6.83
N LYS A 13 18.65 -11.36 7.42
CA LYS A 13 19.23 -11.98 8.62
C LYS A 13 18.91 -11.27 9.93
N ASN A 14 18.16 -10.16 9.90
CA ASN A 14 17.79 -9.39 11.09
C ASN A 14 18.97 -9.16 12.08
N THR A 15 20.19 -9.00 11.54
CA THR A 15 21.40 -8.78 12.34
C THR A 15 21.53 -7.29 12.62
N PHE A 16 21.47 -6.95 13.89
CA PHE A 16 21.70 -5.62 14.46
C PHE A 16 22.96 -4.98 13.87
N CYS A 17 22.85 -3.73 13.42
CA CYS A 17 24.02 -2.94 13.03
C CYS A 17 24.95 -2.78 14.25
N PRO A 18 26.23 -3.20 14.19
CA PRO A 18 27.13 -3.13 15.34
C PRO A 18 27.61 -1.73 15.70
N LYS A 19 27.15 -0.70 15.02
CA LYS A 19 27.47 0.69 15.39
C LYS A 19 26.45 1.20 16.42
N THR A 20 26.88 1.25 17.66
CA THR A 20 26.18 1.60 18.89
C THR A 20 25.61 3.03 18.98
N ASN A 21 25.36 3.73 17.87
CA ASN A 21 24.76 5.08 17.87
C ASN A 21 23.93 5.40 16.60
N CYS A 22 23.31 4.41 15.95
CA CYS A 22 22.31 4.72 14.92
C CYS A 22 20.96 5.06 15.59
N HIS A 23 20.69 6.34 15.81
CA HIS A 23 19.41 6.85 16.32
C HIS A 23 18.38 7.07 15.21
N ASN A 24 18.70 6.70 13.96
CA ASN A 24 17.77 6.74 12.83
C ASN A 24 17.68 5.37 12.18
N PRO A 25 16.50 4.95 11.71
CA PRO A 25 16.41 3.83 10.80
C PRO A 25 17.38 4.10 9.65
N CYS A 26 18.27 3.15 9.37
CA CYS A 26 19.21 3.28 8.26
C CYS A 26 18.44 3.41 6.95
N TYR A 27 18.05 4.62 6.59
CA TYR A 27 17.79 4.93 5.19
C TYR A 27 19.15 4.86 4.50
N HIS A 28 19.48 3.71 3.96
CA HIS A 28 20.65 3.59 3.12
C HIS A 28 20.48 4.62 2.00
N THR A 29 21.34 5.64 2.00
CA THR A 29 21.60 6.37 0.78
C THR A 29 21.86 5.33 -0.28
N LEU A 30 21.02 5.29 -1.28
CA LEU A 30 21.04 4.34 -2.38
C LEU A 30 22.46 4.29 -2.94
N ASP A 31 23.21 3.26 -2.54
CA ASP A 31 24.42 2.90 -3.24
C ASP A 31 23.96 2.47 -4.65
N PRO A 32 24.42 3.12 -5.72
CA PRO A 32 24.01 2.77 -7.08
C PRO A 32 24.27 1.30 -7.43
N GLU A 33 25.16 0.60 -6.69
CA GLU A 33 25.39 -0.84 -6.83
C GLU A 33 24.32 -1.70 -6.12
N PHE A 34 23.51 -1.13 -5.21
CA PHE A 34 22.36 -1.76 -4.59
C PHE A 34 21.07 -1.01 -4.99
N ALA A 35 20.80 -0.94 -6.29
CA ALA A 35 19.49 -0.57 -6.77
C ALA A 35 18.49 -1.63 -6.29
N TRP A 36 17.77 -1.34 -5.19
CA TRP A 36 16.61 -2.12 -4.80
C TRP A 36 15.58 -1.92 -5.90
N ASP A 37 15.51 -2.88 -6.82
CA ASP A 37 14.52 -2.93 -7.88
C ASP A 37 13.45 -3.96 -7.50
N PRO A 38 12.43 -3.54 -6.71
CA PRO A 38 11.42 -4.45 -6.19
C PRO A 38 10.51 -4.89 -7.32
N ILE A 39 10.51 -6.19 -7.62
CA ILE A 39 9.65 -6.79 -8.63
C ILE A 39 8.33 -7.22 -7.98
N LEU A 40 7.22 -6.64 -8.42
CA LEU A 40 5.88 -7.14 -8.16
C LEU A 40 5.55 -8.23 -9.20
N ARG A 41 5.43 -9.49 -8.76
CA ARG A 41 4.99 -10.57 -9.66
C ARG A 41 3.47 -10.60 -9.69
N VAL A 42 2.92 -10.73 -10.89
CA VAL A 42 1.47 -10.71 -11.12
C VAL A 42 1.07 -11.94 -11.91
N ARG A 43 0.04 -12.66 -11.43
CA ARG A 43 -0.70 -13.66 -12.18
C ARG A 43 -2.11 -13.12 -12.45
N LEU A 44 -2.61 -13.36 -13.64
CA LEU A 44 -3.95 -12.93 -14.04
C LEU A 44 -4.83 -14.16 -14.27
N ASP A 45 -6.07 -14.07 -13.82
CA ASP A 45 -7.12 -14.96 -14.28
C ASP A 45 -7.63 -14.54 -15.66
N GLU A 46 -8.47 -15.36 -16.28
CA GLU A 46 -9.09 -15.04 -17.56
C GLU A 46 -9.84 -13.71 -17.47
N GLU A 47 -9.69 -12.86 -18.49
CA GLU A 47 -10.35 -11.55 -18.57
C GLU A 47 -9.81 -10.45 -17.62
N ALA A 48 -8.88 -10.77 -16.72
CA ALA A 48 -8.25 -9.80 -15.83
C ALA A 48 -7.27 -8.87 -16.56
N TYR A 49 -7.02 -7.70 -16.00
CA TYR A 49 -6.14 -6.69 -16.56
C TYR A 49 -4.86 -6.55 -15.74
N LEU A 50 -3.72 -6.49 -16.42
CA LEU A 50 -2.43 -6.22 -15.74
C LEU A 50 -2.47 -4.83 -15.10
N PRO A 51 -2.13 -4.72 -13.79
CA PRO A 51 -1.99 -3.43 -13.12
C PRO A 51 -0.95 -2.56 -13.80
N GLN A 52 -1.26 -1.30 -14.05
CA GLN A 52 -0.38 -0.37 -14.76
C GLN A 52 -0.38 1.02 -14.16
N ARG A 53 0.77 1.69 -14.17
CA ARG A 53 0.86 3.13 -13.88
C ARG A 53 0.40 3.94 -15.09
N ALA A 54 -0.23 5.07 -14.85
CA ALA A 54 -0.55 6.03 -15.91
C ALA A 54 0.72 6.79 -16.34
N HIS A 55 1.58 7.15 -15.37
CA HIS A 55 2.88 7.78 -15.58
C HIS A 55 3.94 6.99 -14.80
N GLU A 56 5.18 7.02 -15.27
CA GLU A 56 6.29 6.24 -14.70
C GLU A 56 6.50 6.49 -13.20
N THR A 57 6.31 7.73 -12.75
CA THR A 57 6.50 8.16 -11.36
C THR A 57 5.25 8.08 -10.48
N ASP A 58 4.11 7.62 -11.01
CA ASP A 58 2.90 7.45 -10.19
C ASP A 58 3.13 6.37 -9.11
N ALA A 59 2.73 6.65 -7.89
CA ALA A 59 2.83 5.68 -6.79
C ALA A 59 1.87 4.49 -7.00
N GLY A 60 0.69 4.74 -7.59
CA GLY A 60 -0.37 3.76 -7.75
C GLY A 60 -0.32 3.01 -9.08
N LEU A 61 -0.58 1.71 -9.00
CA LEU A 61 -0.87 0.84 -10.14
C LEU A 61 -2.40 0.75 -10.29
N ASP A 62 -2.94 1.21 -11.41
CA ASP A 62 -4.38 1.15 -11.67
C ASP A 62 -4.86 -0.31 -11.77
N LEU A 63 -5.91 -0.64 -11.00
CA LEU A 63 -6.66 -1.89 -11.11
C LEU A 63 -7.97 -1.63 -11.85
N ARG A 64 -8.29 -2.54 -12.76
CA ARG A 64 -9.48 -2.45 -13.62
C ARG A 64 -10.49 -3.53 -13.27
N THR A 65 -11.76 -3.23 -13.50
CA THR A 65 -12.82 -4.25 -13.41
C THR A 65 -12.82 -5.14 -14.64
N PRO A 66 -12.85 -6.48 -14.49
CA PRO A 66 -13.02 -7.41 -15.62
C PRO A 66 -14.46 -7.57 -16.07
N VAL A 67 -15.41 -6.98 -15.36
CA VAL A 67 -16.85 -7.08 -15.61
C VAL A 67 -17.52 -5.71 -15.49
N ASP A 68 -18.72 -5.58 -16.05
CA ASP A 68 -19.57 -4.43 -15.77
C ASP A 68 -20.02 -4.45 -14.31
N ALA A 69 -20.04 -3.30 -13.67
CA ALA A 69 -20.40 -3.19 -12.26
C ALA A 69 -21.27 -1.96 -12.00
N TYR A 70 -22.08 -2.06 -10.96
CA TYR A 70 -22.99 -1.00 -10.56
C TYR A 70 -22.94 -0.79 -9.05
N VAL A 71 -22.76 0.47 -8.63
CA VAL A 71 -22.70 0.86 -7.23
C VAL A 71 -23.80 1.88 -6.95
N ARG A 72 -24.84 1.47 -6.23
CA ARG A 72 -25.95 2.34 -5.87
C ARG A 72 -25.47 3.51 -5.01
N ALA A 73 -26.16 4.65 -5.09
CA ALA A 73 -25.97 5.76 -4.17
C ALA A 73 -26.13 5.28 -2.72
N GLY A 74 -25.19 5.65 -1.84
CA GLY A 74 -25.15 5.21 -0.45
C GLY A 74 -24.87 3.71 -0.25
N GLY A 75 -24.53 2.97 -1.31
CA GLY A 75 -24.29 1.53 -1.29
C GLY A 75 -22.82 1.14 -1.47
N SER A 76 -22.62 -0.17 -1.63
CA SER A 76 -21.30 -0.72 -1.95
C SER A 76 -21.41 -1.94 -2.86
N THR A 77 -20.34 -2.25 -3.57
CA THR A 77 -20.20 -3.44 -4.42
C THR A 77 -18.79 -3.99 -4.26
N VAL A 78 -18.66 -5.32 -4.28
CA VAL A 78 -17.36 -6.00 -4.32
C VAL A 78 -17.12 -6.49 -5.74
N ILE A 79 -15.94 -6.22 -6.25
CA ILE A 79 -15.48 -6.62 -7.58
C ILE A 79 -14.26 -7.49 -7.41
N ASP A 80 -14.30 -8.71 -7.96
CA ASP A 80 -13.11 -9.54 -8.12
C ASP A 80 -12.36 -9.07 -9.36
N THR A 81 -11.10 -8.68 -9.18
CA THR A 81 -10.28 -8.18 -10.28
C THR A 81 -9.63 -9.28 -11.10
N GLY A 82 -9.61 -10.54 -10.60
CA GLY A 82 -8.85 -11.64 -11.17
C GLY A 82 -7.34 -11.43 -11.15
N VAL A 83 -6.86 -10.46 -10.39
CA VAL A 83 -5.44 -10.12 -10.25
C VAL A 83 -4.88 -10.76 -8.99
N HIS A 84 -3.84 -11.57 -9.14
CA HIS A 84 -3.06 -12.15 -8.05
C HIS A 84 -1.68 -11.50 -8.03
N ILE A 85 -1.18 -11.20 -6.84
CA ILE A 85 0.15 -10.60 -6.71
C ILE A 85 1.02 -11.37 -5.72
N GLN A 86 2.32 -11.31 -5.95
CA GLN A 86 3.34 -11.64 -4.97
C GLN A 86 4.10 -10.36 -4.66
N LEU A 87 3.86 -9.82 -3.49
CA LEU A 87 4.55 -8.62 -3.01
C LEU A 87 6.04 -8.89 -2.80
N PRO A 88 6.91 -7.90 -3.03
CA PRO A 88 8.30 -7.97 -2.59
C PRO A 88 8.38 -8.14 -1.06
N PRO A 89 9.37 -8.87 -0.54
CA PRO A 89 9.56 -9.02 0.92
C PRO A 89 9.65 -7.67 1.64
N GLY A 90 9.01 -7.57 2.82
CA GLY A 90 9.01 -6.35 3.62
C GLY A 90 8.09 -5.25 3.08
N THR A 91 7.09 -5.61 2.26
CA THR A 91 6.14 -4.63 1.73
C THR A 91 4.70 -5.01 1.99
N VAL A 92 3.83 -4.03 1.91
CA VAL A 92 2.37 -4.15 1.97
C VAL A 92 1.74 -3.52 0.74
N GLY A 93 0.70 -4.13 0.21
CA GLY A 93 -0.15 -3.55 -0.83
C GLY A 93 -1.32 -2.80 -0.19
N MET A 94 -1.48 -1.53 -0.57
CA MET A 94 -2.61 -0.72 -0.13
C MET A 94 -3.52 -0.39 -1.30
N LEU A 95 -4.79 -0.77 -1.22
CA LEU A 95 -5.79 -0.29 -2.15
C LEU A 95 -6.18 1.13 -1.77
N LYS A 96 -6.13 2.03 -2.72
CA LYS A 96 -6.43 3.45 -2.54
C LYS A 96 -7.39 3.96 -3.59
N SER A 97 -8.34 4.77 -3.16
CA SER A 97 -9.31 5.40 -4.05
C SER A 97 -8.61 6.19 -5.16
N LYS A 98 -9.15 6.14 -6.35
CA LYS A 98 -8.73 7.05 -7.41
C LYS A 98 -9.27 8.44 -7.13
N SER A 99 -8.39 9.44 -7.21
CA SER A 99 -8.73 10.84 -6.88
C SER A 99 -9.97 11.35 -7.65
N GLY A 100 -10.04 11.05 -8.96
CA GLY A 100 -11.18 11.46 -9.77
C GLY A 100 -12.51 10.81 -9.35
N LEU A 101 -12.51 9.52 -9.06
CA LEU A 101 -13.69 8.80 -8.58
C LEU A 101 -14.12 9.28 -7.18
N ASN A 102 -13.14 9.53 -6.30
CA ASN A 102 -13.42 9.98 -4.95
C ASN A 102 -13.99 11.42 -4.96
N THR A 103 -13.30 12.36 -5.60
CA THR A 103 -13.67 13.77 -5.51
C THR A 103 -14.90 14.15 -6.33
N LYS A 104 -15.14 13.48 -7.46
CA LYS A 104 -16.26 13.81 -8.35
C LYS A 104 -17.49 12.96 -8.09
N ASP A 105 -17.28 11.66 -7.85
CA ASP A 105 -18.37 10.69 -7.78
C ASP A 105 -18.62 10.17 -6.36
N GLY A 106 -17.77 10.51 -5.37
CA GLY A 106 -17.86 9.99 -4.02
C GLY A 106 -17.54 8.49 -3.90
N ILE A 107 -16.85 7.92 -4.88
CA ILE A 107 -16.48 6.49 -4.88
C ILE A 107 -15.18 6.28 -4.13
N VAL A 108 -15.25 5.46 -3.08
CA VAL A 108 -14.11 5.15 -2.20
C VAL A 108 -13.79 3.67 -2.24
N SER A 109 -12.52 3.35 -2.17
CA SER A 109 -12.01 1.98 -1.98
C SER A 109 -10.82 2.00 -1.03
N GLU A 110 -10.75 1.01 -0.15
CA GLU A 110 -9.66 0.82 0.81
C GLU A 110 -9.42 -0.68 0.98
N GLY A 111 -8.20 -1.07 1.26
CA GLY A 111 -7.84 -2.45 1.55
C GLY A 111 -6.36 -2.61 1.81
N VAL A 112 -6.03 -3.62 2.60
CA VAL A 112 -4.65 -4.03 2.89
C VAL A 112 -4.43 -5.41 2.28
N ILE A 113 -3.33 -5.57 1.57
CA ILE A 113 -2.88 -6.82 0.98
C ILE A 113 -1.57 -7.19 1.64
N ASP A 114 -1.58 -8.24 2.43
CA ASP A 114 -0.41 -8.71 3.17
C ASP A 114 0.60 -9.39 2.24
N GLU A 115 1.89 -9.36 2.61
CA GLU A 115 2.99 -9.97 1.84
C GLU A 115 2.72 -11.44 1.46
N GLY A 116 2.14 -12.22 2.39
CA GLY A 116 1.84 -13.64 2.19
C GLY A 116 0.54 -13.93 1.43
N TYR A 117 -0.27 -12.91 1.08
CA TYR A 117 -1.53 -13.12 0.39
C TYR A 117 -1.33 -13.27 -1.11
N THR A 118 -1.78 -14.38 -1.68
CA THR A 118 -1.67 -14.70 -3.10
C THR A 118 -3.02 -14.97 -3.78
N GLY A 119 -4.13 -14.79 -3.06
CA GLY A 119 -5.48 -14.86 -3.62
C GLY A 119 -5.77 -13.71 -4.58
N THR A 120 -6.97 -13.69 -5.17
CA THR A 120 -7.38 -12.59 -6.06
C THR A 120 -7.60 -11.31 -5.25
N ILE A 121 -7.29 -10.17 -5.83
CA ILE A 121 -7.56 -8.87 -5.23
C ILE A 121 -9.05 -8.56 -5.39
N LEU A 122 -9.77 -8.55 -4.25
CA LEU A 122 -11.15 -8.11 -4.17
C LEU A 122 -11.19 -6.62 -3.86
N VAL A 123 -11.85 -5.85 -4.71
CA VAL A 123 -12.02 -4.40 -4.53
C VAL A 123 -13.43 -4.12 -4.06
N LYS A 124 -13.57 -3.59 -2.85
CA LYS A 124 -14.86 -3.07 -2.38
C LYS A 124 -14.95 -1.58 -2.67
N LEU A 125 -15.94 -1.22 -3.48
CA LEU A 125 -16.27 0.17 -3.78
C LEU A 125 -17.44 0.61 -2.92
N TYR A 126 -17.29 1.75 -2.25
CA TYR A 126 -18.34 2.44 -1.52
C TYR A 126 -18.74 3.67 -2.31
N ASN A 127 -20.04 3.93 -2.43
CA ASN A 127 -20.57 5.11 -3.10
C ASN A 127 -21.18 6.05 -2.06
N HIS A 128 -20.47 7.08 -1.69
CA HIS A 128 -20.93 8.15 -0.79
C HIS A 128 -21.59 9.31 -1.55
N GLY A 129 -21.69 9.20 -2.86
CA GLY A 129 -22.40 10.18 -3.70
C GLY A 129 -23.91 10.01 -3.65
N THR A 130 -24.60 10.96 -4.28
CA THR A 130 -26.08 10.99 -4.37
C THR A 130 -26.63 10.25 -5.60
N GLU A 131 -25.74 9.91 -6.53
CA GLU A 131 -26.11 9.20 -7.76
C GLU A 131 -25.43 7.84 -7.82
N ALA A 132 -26.08 6.90 -8.48
CA ALA A 132 -25.48 5.59 -8.74
C ALA A 132 -24.33 5.71 -9.74
N LYS A 133 -23.28 4.89 -9.56
CA LYS A 133 -22.15 4.83 -10.48
C LYS A 133 -22.14 3.50 -11.22
N GLN A 134 -22.06 3.57 -12.53
CA GLN A 134 -21.85 2.42 -13.40
C GLN A 134 -20.40 2.40 -13.86
N PHE A 135 -19.83 1.21 -13.87
CA PHE A 135 -18.53 0.90 -14.43
C PHE A 135 -18.70 -0.12 -15.55
N THR A 136 -18.00 0.09 -16.63
CA THR A 136 -17.90 -0.89 -17.71
C THR A 136 -16.62 -1.69 -17.58
N ARG A 137 -16.63 -2.90 -18.13
CA ARG A 137 -15.43 -3.75 -18.20
C ARG A 137 -14.23 -2.95 -18.72
N GLY A 138 -13.11 -3.03 -18.02
CA GLY A 138 -11.88 -2.28 -18.33
C GLY A 138 -11.75 -0.94 -17.66
N ASP A 139 -12.80 -0.44 -16.98
CA ASP A 139 -12.70 0.80 -16.20
C ASP A 139 -11.74 0.64 -15.02
N LYS A 140 -11.00 1.71 -14.74
CA LYS A 140 -10.11 1.81 -13.58
C LYS A 140 -10.94 2.09 -12.34
N ILE A 141 -10.95 1.15 -11.39
CA ILE A 141 -11.82 1.21 -10.19
C ILE A 141 -11.07 1.60 -8.91
N THR A 142 -9.80 1.30 -8.82
CA THR A 142 -8.94 1.59 -7.66
C THR A 142 -7.49 1.65 -8.11
N GLN A 143 -6.57 1.90 -7.19
CA GLN A 143 -5.14 1.79 -7.41
C GLN A 143 -4.47 1.02 -6.28
N LEU A 144 -3.47 0.21 -6.62
CA LEU A 144 -2.60 -0.50 -5.71
C LEU A 144 -1.33 0.32 -5.49
N VAL A 145 -1.05 0.68 -4.24
CA VAL A 145 0.21 1.31 -3.82
C VAL A 145 0.99 0.32 -2.99
N VAL A 146 2.24 0.05 -3.34
CA VAL A 146 3.13 -0.85 -2.59
C VAL A 146 4.06 0.00 -1.72
N LEU A 147 4.05 -0.29 -0.41
CA LEU A 147 4.81 0.46 0.60
C LEU A 147 5.66 -0.50 1.45
N PRO A 148 6.84 -0.07 1.92
CA PRO A 148 7.57 -0.83 2.93
C PRO A 148 6.79 -0.89 4.25
N VAL A 149 6.92 -2.02 4.98
CA VAL A 149 6.23 -2.26 6.24
C VAL A 149 7.22 -2.71 7.31
N LEU A 150 6.98 -2.29 8.55
CA LEU A 150 7.72 -2.75 9.73
C LEU A 150 6.93 -3.84 10.44
N TYR A 151 7.50 -5.02 10.58
CA TYR A 151 6.94 -6.12 11.38
C TYR A 151 7.37 -5.94 12.84
N VAL A 152 6.63 -5.11 13.57
CA VAL A 152 6.93 -4.81 14.97
C VAL A 152 6.58 -5.99 15.89
N LYS A 153 7.40 -6.21 16.94
CA LYS A 153 7.00 -7.08 18.05
C LYS A 153 6.06 -6.30 18.97
N VAL A 154 4.99 -6.95 19.35
CA VAL A 154 4.04 -6.38 20.32
C VAL A 154 4.41 -6.86 21.72
N GLU A 155 4.57 -5.92 22.65
CA GLU A 155 4.84 -6.17 24.06
C GLU A 155 3.79 -5.43 24.89
N GLN A 156 3.21 -6.12 25.86
CA GLN A 156 2.30 -5.49 26.82
C GLN A 156 3.12 -4.71 27.83
N ALA A 157 2.85 -3.41 27.97
CA ALA A 157 3.46 -2.56 28.97
C ALA A 157 2.41 -2.12 30.01
N GLU A 158 2.85 -1.92 31.24
CA GLU A 158 1.98 -1.38 32.29
C GLU A 158 1.71 0.13 32.07
N GLU A 159 2.69 0.83 31.52
CA GLU A 159 2.61 2.25 31.20
C GLU A 159 3.17 2.52 29.79
N ILE A 160 2.54 3.44 29.08
CA ILE A 160 3.06 4.00 27.82
C ILE A 160 3.60 5.39 28.10
N GLN A 161 4.89 5.57 27.91
CA GLN A 161 5.48 6.90 28.00
C GLN A 161 5.05 7.72 26.78
N GLY A 162 4.27 8.76 27.04
CA GLY A 162 3.72 9.64 26.00
C GLY A 162 4.64 10.80 25.67
N GLY A 163 4.36 11.44 24.53
CA GLY A 163 4.89 12.76 24.20
C GLY A 163 4.02 13.87 24.79
N ASP A 164 4.23 15.11 24.32
CA ASP A 164 3.57 16.33 24.81
C ASP A 164 2.03 16.31 24.71
N ARG A 165 1.45 15.37 23.96
CA ARG A 165 -0.01 15.26 23.77
C ARG A 165 -0.70 14.36 24.80
N GLY A 166 0.01 13.44 25.45
CA GLY A 166 -0.59 12.49 26.39
C GLY A 166 -1.86 11.84 25.83
N ASP A 167 -2.96 11.93 26.57
CA ASP A 167 -4.28 11.41 26.20
C ASP A 167 -5.10 12.37 25.31
N ASP A 168 -4.58 13.56 25.00
CA ASP A 168 -5.27 14.56 24.20
C ASP A 168 -5.34 14.13 22.72
N GLY A 169 -6.45 13.51 22.31
CA GLY A 169 -6.68 12.99 20.96
C GLY A 169 -7.19 14.06 20.00
N PHE A 170 -8.49 14.30 20.01
CA PHE A 170 -9.17 15.20 19.08
C PHE A 170 -9.19 16.65 19.59
N GLY A 171 -8.83 17.59 18.70
CA GLY A 171 -8.91 19.03 18.98
C GLY A 171 -7.72 19.61 19.73
N SER A 172 -6.69 18.85 20.08
CA SER A 172 -5.48 19.31 20.78
C SER A 172 -4.66 20.35 20.01
N THR A 173 -4.84 20.47 18.70
CA THR A 173 -4.11 21.41 17.84
C THR A 173 -4.92 22.66 17.48
N GLY A 174 -6.12 22.83 18.08
CA GLY A 174 -7.01 23.96 17.81
C GLY A 174 -7.77 23.82 16.49
N ARG A 175 -8.56 24.82 16.16
CA ARG A 175 -9.26 25.03 14.88
C ARG A 175 -8.58 26.14 14.11
#